data_4a206d55cd41ae15f39eb61c27dcb7db
#
_entry.id   4a206d55cd41ae15f39eb61c27dcb7db
#
_cell.length_a   1.000
_cell.length_b   1.000
_cell.length_c   1.000
_cell.angle_alpha   90.00
_cell.angle_beta   90.00
_cell.angle_gamma   90.00
#
_symmetry.space_group_name_H-M   'P 1'
#
loop_
_entity.id
_entity.type
_entity.pdbx_description
1 polymer ?
#
loop_
_entity_poly.entity_id
_entity_poly.type
_entity_poly.pdbx_seq_one_letter_code
_entity_poly.pdbx_strand_id
1 'polypeptide(L)'
;MCTHEDSRPSPSPLAAAAAAHTVPPQRSRRGTDTARSPPGARGGAAPRPMRVMIAPMDASHLAPLLTPAGWALLADLPPYDESTVLSVGARLREAGHPPEMVAAALTQQRLRTRAEAKFGPFASRMLFTPDALEQATRLVVSAHHAARYEHAGVQHVADLGCGIGGDAMALAGLGLRVLAVESDEATAALATVNLMVFPEVEVLCADALEVDLTARGIDAVFADPARRSHGHRIADPEQWSPALGRVLALRDDVGALGVKVAPGIDHAALPTDAHVQWASVGGEVVEAGIWCGPLAAEGPGRSALVLSDPPPASDDPRDAPSARVLRDPDCHDPSTPPVHLAPLADVGALGAYVHEPDGAAIRAGLVAHIAERLDAAPVGDRIAYLSGDALPDASLAPFVHSWRVREVLPLNLKMLKTRVREHDIGSLELHKRGVPVTPDAVRAAVRPHGQAHETWIMTRVGNAGDAQRARGAVIVVEPCEAPTVPVS
;
A
#
# COMPACT_ATOMS: atom_id res chain seq x y z
N MET A 1 -20.79 13.55 -42.45
CA MET A 1 -21.40 14.05 -41.21
C MET A 1 -21.25 12.94 -40.18
N CYS A 2 -20.16 12.93 -39.45
CA CYS A 2 -19.92 12.05 -38.29
C CYS A 2 -19.61 12.97 -37.15
N THR A 3 -20.46 12.94 -36.16
CA THR A 3 -20.32 13.69 -34.90
C THR A 3 -19.29 13.00 -34.04
N HIS A 4 -18.20 13.70 -33.73
CA HIS A 4 -17.26 13.33 -32.68
C HIS A 4 -17.92 13.57 -31.31
N GLU A 5 -18.14 12.50 -30.55
CA GLU A 5 -18.39 12.59 -29.11
C GLU A 5 -17.06 12.77 -28.36
N ASP A 6 -17.01 13.87 -27.67
CA ASP A 6 -15.89 14.31 -26.80
C ASP A 6 -15.87 13.43 -25.53
N SER A 7 -15.07 12.39 -25.52
CA SER A 7 -14.83 11.58 -24.31
C SER A 7 -13.79 12.29 -23.43
N ARG A 8 -14.27 13.07 -22.47
CA ARG A 8 -13.40 13.58 -21.39
C ARG A 8 -12.96 12.41 -20.51
N PRO A 9 -11.67 12.29 -20.15
CA PRO A 9 -11.23 11.29 -19.18
C PRO A 9 -11.86 11.58 -17.81
N SER A 10 -12.40 10.53 -17.18
CA SER A 10 -12.91 10.59 -15.82
C SER A 10 -11.79 11.00 -14.86
N PRO A 11 -12.06 11.86 -13.86
CA PRO A 11 -11.05 12.27 -12.88
C PRO A 11 -10.55 11.04 -12.09
N SER A 12 -9.26 11.05 -11.75
CA SER A 12 -8.66 9.98 -10.95
C SER A 12 -9.34 9.89 -9.56
N PRO A 13 -9.45 8.70 -8.96
CA PRO A 13 -10.06 8.51 -7.65
C PRO A 13 -9.50 9.42 -6.55
N LEU A 14 -8.23 9.79 -6.64
CA LEU A 14 -7.57 10.71 -5.72
C LEU A 14 -8.03 12.16 -5.87
N ALA A 15 -8.37 12.59 -7.08
CA ALA A 15 -8.89 13.95 -7.31
C ALA A 15 -10.33 14.10 -6.76
N ALA A 16 -11.14 13.04 -6.81
CA ALA A 16 -12.48 13.02 -6.23
C ALA A 16 -12.45 13.11 -4.70
N ALA A 17 -11.54 12.40 -4.03
CA ALA A 17 -11.36 12.47 -2.58
C ALA A 17 -10.89 13.86 -2.10
N ALA A 18 -10.09 14.57 -2.89
CA ALA A 18 -9.63 15.93 -2.59
C ALA A 18 -10.73 17.00 -2.82
N ALA A 19 -11.61 16.80 -3.79
CA ALA A 19 -12.66 17.75 -4.13
C ALA A 19 -13.84 17.77 -3.15
N ALA A 20 -14.05 16.72 -2.36
CA ALA A 20 -15.15 16.60 -1.40
C ALA A 20 -14.99 17.48 -0.15
N HIS A 21 -13.89 18.21 0.03
CA HIS A 21 -13.58 18.94 1.25
C HIS A 21 -13.65 20.48 1.16
N THR A 22 -14.12 21.06 0.06
CA THR A 22 -14.40 22.51 0.00
C THR A 22 -15.84 22.78 0.40
N VAL A 23 -16.10 23.02 1.68
CA VAL A 23 -17.36 23.55 2.19
C VAL A 23 -17.42 25.05 1.89
N PRO A 24 -18.41 25.55 1.12
CA PRO A 24 -18.57 26.99 0.92
C PRO A 24 -19.10 27.66 2.20
N PRO A 25 -18.76 28.92 2.47
CA PRO A 25 -19.23 29.62 3.66
C PRO A 25 -20.74 29.86 3.59
N GLN A 26 -21.44 29.46 4.63
CA GLN A 26 -22.89 29.72 4.80
C GLN A 26 -23.16 31.21 4.89
N ARG A 27 -23.84 31.76 3.90
CA ARG A 27 -24.46 33.08 3.99
C ARG A 27 -25.79 32.98 4.77
N SER A 28 -25.85 33.66 5.91
CA SER A 28 -27.06 33.90 6.66
C SER A 28 -28.07 34.70 5.82
N ARG A 29 -29.24 34.15 5.57
CA ARG A 29 -30.42 34.93 5.19
C ARG A 29 -31.53 34.71 6.25
N ARG A 30 -31.83 35.78 6.98
CA ARG A 30 -33.06 35.95 7.71
C ARG A 30 -34.19 36.15 6.69
N GLY A 31 -35.29 35.48 6.87
CA GLY A 31 -36.56 35.72 6.17
C GLY A 31 -37.68 34.99 6.87
N THR A 32 -38.49 35.75 7.56
CA THR A 32 -39.78 35.38 8.15
C THR A 32 -40.75 35.03 7.03
N ASP A 33 -41.48 33.91 7.12
CA ASP A 33 -42.96 34.01 7.01
C ASP A 33 -43.72 32.70 7.39
N THR A 34 -44.93 32.91 7.71
CA THR A 34 -45.92 32.14 8.45
C THR A 34 -46.72 31.12 7.61
N ALA A 35 -47.14 30.06 8.28
CA ALA A 35 -48.43 29.36 8.14
C ALA A 35 -48.61 28.28 7.06
N ARG A 36 -48.79 27.07 7.47
CA ARG A 36 -49.97 26.16 7.41
C ARG A 36 -49.54 24.70 7.40
N SER A 37 -49.95 24.01 8.45
CA SER A 37 -49.90 22.53 8.52
C SER A 37 -51.00 21.91 7.67
N PRO A 38 -50.77 20.73 7.11
CA PRO A 38 -51.75 19.68 7.00
C PRO A 38 -51.32 18.40 7.74
N PRO A 39 -52.23 17.49 8.02
CA PRO A 39 -52.05 16.47 9.03
C PRO A 39 -51.56 15.12 8.48
N GLY A 40 -50.80 14.40 9.30
CA GLY A 40 -50.80 12.94 9.33
C GLY A 40 -49.82 12.22 8.42
N ALA A 41 -48.58 12.04 8.86
CA ALA A 41 -47.73 10.92 8.44
C ALA A 41 -47.06 10.31 9.66
N ARG A 42 -47.12 8.99 9.70
CA ARG A 42 -46.71 8.12 10.81
C ARG A 42 -45.20 8.26 11.08
N GLY A 43 -44.86 8.20 12.37
CA GLY A 43 -43.52 8.41 12.86
C GLY A 43 -42.47 7.50 12.28
N GLY A 44 -41.56 8.10 11.51
CA GLY A 44 -40.24 7.62 11.32
C GLY A 44 -39.40 8.08 12.51
N ALA A 45 -38.77 7.15 13.22
CA ALA A 45 -37.85 7.47 14.28
C ALA A 45 -36.69 8.26 13.68
N ALA A 46 -36.48 9.47 14.20
CA ALA A 46 -35.26 10.24 13.87
C ALA A 46 -34.03 9.42 14.23
N PRO A 47 -32.95 9.47 13.43
CA PRO A 47 -31.73 8.82 13.79
C PRO A 47 -31.29 9.32 15.17
N ARG A 48 -31.11 8.39 16.10
CA ARG A 48 -30.60 8.72 17.44
C ARG A 48 -29.20 9.26 17.27
N PRO A 49 -28.83 10.37 17.91
CA PRO A 49 -27.46 10.85 17.92
C PRO A 49 -26.56 9.71 18.45
N MET A 50 -25.52 9.40 17.71
CA MET A 50 -24.49 8.42 18.04
C MET A 50 -23.92 8.74 19.43
N ARG A 51 -24.29 7.95 20.42
CA ARG A 51 -23.77 8.07 21.78
C ARG A 51 -22.40 7.43 21.73
N VAL A 52 -21.35 8.26 21.55
CA VAL A 52 -19.95 7.83 21.68
C VAL A 52 -19.79 7.34 23.13
N MET A 53 -19.92 6.04 23.35
CA MET A 53 -19.47 5.43 24.59
C MET A 53 -17.96 5.26 24.47
N ILE A 54 -17.23 6.25 24.97
CA ILE A 54 -15.79 6.15 25.18
C ILE A 54 -15.64 5.32 26.45
N ALA A 55 -15.46 3.99 26.29
CA ALA A 55 -15.01 3.12 27.37
C ALA A 55 -13.53 3.45 27.70
N PRO A 56 -13.03 3.11 28.90
CA PRO A 56 -11.66 3.43 29.29
C PRO A 56 -10.70 2.67 28.37
N MET A 57 -10.21 3.38 27.37
CA MET A 57 -9.08 2.95 26.56
C MET A 57 -7.85 2.87 27.47
N ASP A 58 -6.96 1.89 27.24
CA ASP A 58 -5.56 2.05 27.66
C ASP A 58 -4.89 3.14 26.76
N ALA A 59 -5.66 4.03 26.30
CA ALA A 59 -5.40 5.31 25.70
C ALA A 59 -5.23 6.38 26.78
N SER A 60 -4.63 6.03 27.91
CA SER A 60 -4.24 7.02 28.93
C SER A 60 -3.43 8.17 28.31
N HIS A 61 -2.78 7.89 27.16
CA HIS A 61 -2.05 8.88 26.37
C HIS A 61 -2.91 9.72 25.42
N LEU A 62 -4.08 9.26 24.99
CA LEU A 62 -4.93 9.98 24.03
C LEU A 62 -6.14 10.65 24.65
N ALA A 63 -6.62 10.16 25.80
CA ALA A 63 -7.77 10.72 26.50
C ALA A 63 -7.70 12.25 26.70
N PRO A 64 -6.55 12.85 27.07
CA PRO A 64 -6.43 14.31 27.18
C PRO A 64 -6.72 15.07 25.89
N LEU A 65 -6.49 14.43 24.72
CA LEU A 65 -6.69 15.04 23.41
C LEU A 65 -8.13 14.94 22.91
N LEU A 66 -8.92 14.03 23.46
CA LEU A 66 -10.33 13.85 23.08
C LEU A 66 -11.26 14.92 23.70
N THR A 67 -10.69 16.05 24.12
CA THR A 67 -11.39 17.21 24.65
C THR A 67 -11.30 18.38 23.66
N PRO A 68 -12.23 19.35 23.68
CA PRO A 68 -12.12 20.56 22.85
C PRO A 68 -10.78 21.29 23.04
N ALA A 69 -10.24 21.35 24.25
CA ALA A 69 -8.96 21.97 24.55
C ALA A 69 -7.77 21.19 23.94
N GLY A 70 -7.84 19.84 23.97
CA GLY A 70 -6.83 18.99 23.36
C GLY A 70 -6.80 19.10 21.84
N TRP A 71 -7.96 19.16 21.20
CA TRP A 71 -8.05 19.39 19.75
C TRP A 71 -7.56 20.79 19.34
N ALA A 72 -7.92 21.83 20.10
CA ALA A 72 -7.41 23.17 19.87
C ALA A 72 -5.89 23.21 20.00
N LEU A 73 -5.33 22.57 21.03
CA LEU A 73 -3.88 22.47 21.19
C LEU A 73 -3.21 21.77 19.99
N LEU A 74 -3.78 20.66 19.51
CA LEU A 74 -3.25 19.95 18.35
C LEU A 74 -3.30 20.78 17.06
N ALA A 75 -4.33 21.62 16.91
CA ALA A 75 -4.47 22.49 15.74
C ALA A 75 -3.47 23.67 15.77
N ASP A 76 -3.11 24.15 16.95
CA ASP A 76 -2.20 25.28 17.15
C ASP A 76 -0.72 24.89 17.19
N LEU A 77 -0.41 23.60 17.21
CA LEU A 77 0.98 23.13 17.22
C LEU A 77 1.68 23.43 15.89
N PRO A 78 2.95 23.92 15.94
CA PRO A 78 3.77 24.04 14.75
C PRO A 78 4.08 22.64 14.19
N PRO A 79 4.53 22.52 12.92
CA PRO A 79 5.04 21.27 12.39
C PRO A 79 6.08 20.63 13.33
N TYR A 80 6.10 19.29 13.40
CA TYR A 80 7.02 18.58 14.27
C TYR A 80 8.47 18.79 13.85
N ASP A 81 9.31 19.18 14.82
CA ASP A 81 10.76 19.33 14.65
C ASP A 81 11.46 18.79 15.90
N GLU A 82 12.27 17.74 15.70
CA GLU A 82 13.03 17.06 16.76
C GLU A 82 13.93 18.05 17.53
N SER A 83 14.48 19.05 16.85
CA SER A 83 15.40 20.02 17.46
C SER A 83 14.67 21.02 18.39
N THR A 84 13.39 21.24 18.20
CA THR A 84 12.59 22.25 18.94
C THR A 84 11.57 21.64 19.89
N VAL A 85 11.29 20.33 19.80
CA VAL A 85 10.22 19.64 20.54
C VAL A 85 10.28 19.89 22.07
N LEU A 86 11.48 19.90 22.66
CA LEU A 86 11.64 20.14 24.10
C LEU A 86 11.28 21.58 24.50
N SER A 87 11.67 22.57 23.70
CA SER A 87 11.35 23.99 23.93
C SER A 87 9.86 24.27 23.72
N VAL A 88 9.23 23.64 22.71
CA VAL A 88 7.79 23.71 22.50
C VAL A 88 7.07 23.15 23.72
N GLY A 89 7.47 21.97 24.20
CA GLY A 89 6.87 21.35 25.38
C GLY A 89 7.02 22.19 26.66
N ALA A 90 8.15 22.85 26.86
CA ALA A 90 8.35 23.76 27.99
C ALA A 90 7.40 24.97 27.92
N ARG A 91 7.32 25.63 26.75
CA ARG A 91 6.44 26.78 26.51
C ARG A 91 4.95 26.45 26.73
N LEU A 92 4.51 25.25 26.29
CA LEU A 92 3.13 24.84 26.48
C LEU A 92 2.78 24.61 27.96
N ARG A 93 3.71 24.04 28.75
CA ARG A 93 3.53 23.89 30.19
C ARG A 93 3.52 25.24 30.91
N GLU A 94 4.37 26.17 30.53
CA GLU A 94 4.36 27.55 31.01
C GLU A 94 3.05 28.29 30.66
N ALA A 95 2.45 27.97 29.51
CA ALA A 95 1.13 28.45 29.11
C ALA A 95 -0.05 27.83 29.90
N GLY A 96 0.24 26.90 30.82
CA GLY A 96 -0.74 26.28 31.70
C GLY A 96 -1.40 25.01 31.21
N HIS A 97 -0.92 24.43 30.08
CA HIS A 97 -1.45 23.14 29.61
C HIS A 97 -0.99 22.01 30.54
N PRO A 98 -1.90 21.04 30.87
CA PRO A 98 -1.55 19.88 31.67
C PRO A 98 -0.39 19.07 31.05
N PRO A 99 0.59 18.60 31.84
CA PRO A 99 1.75 17.86 31.31
C PRO A 99 1.39 16.64 30.45
N GLU A 100 0.37 15.90 30.83
CA GLU A 100 -0.15 14.74 30.10
C GLU A 100 -0.73 15.13 28.73
N MET A 101 -1.45 16.26 28.65
CA MET A 101 -1.98 16.79 27.38
C MET A 101 -0.85 17.23 26.46
N VAL A 102 0.17 17.92 27.00
CA VAL A 102 1.34 18.35 26.23
C VAL A 102 2.10 17.13 25.69
N ALA A 103 2.32 16.10 26.51
CA ALA A 103 3.00 14.87 26.08
C ALA A 103 2.23 14.16 24.97
N ALA A 104 0.91 14.02 25.15
CA ALA A 104 0.03 13.42 24.16
C ALA A 104 0.04 14.22 22.84
N ALA A 105 -0.07 15.55 22.89
CA ALA A 105 -0.09 16.42 21.72
C ALA A 105 1.23 16.35 20.91
N LEU A 106 2.38 16.41 21.58
CA LEU A 106 3.69 16.28 20.91
C LEU A 106 3.90 14.89 20.31
N THR A 107 3.41 13.84 21.00
CA THR A 107 3.45 12.47 20.45
C THR A 107 2.60 12.37 19.19
N GLN A 108 1.38 12.90 19.21
CA GLN A 108 0.52 12.91 18.01
C GLN A 108 1.13 13.73 16.88
N GLN A 109 1.72 14.87 17.17
CA GLN A 109 2.38 15.69 16.14
C GLN A 109 3.49 14.90 15.44
N ARG A 110 4.33 14.18 16.19
CA ARG A 110 5.35 13.29 15.62
C ARG A 110 4.75 12.16 14.78
N LEU A 111 3.68 11.52 15.27
CA LEU A 111 3.01 10.44 14.52
C LEU A 111 2.33 10.97 13.26
N ARG A 112 1.70 12.15 13.30
CA ARG A 112 1.10 12.81 12.14
C ARG A 112 2.12 13.10 11.05
N THR A 113 3.29 13.65 11.40
CA THR A 113 4.39 13.86 10.45
C THR A 113 4.86 12.55 9.79
N ARG A 114 4.97 11.46 10.58
CA ARG A 114 5.29 10.14 10.01
C ARG A 114 4.15 9.57 9.14
N ALA A 115 2.91 9.91 9.48
CA ALA A 115 1.72 9.44 8.79
C ALA A 115 1.53 10.12 7.42
N GLU A 116 2.14 11.27 7.16
CA GLU A 116 2.07 11.98 5.89
C GLU A 116 2.47 11.09 4.70
N ALA A 117 3.47 10.22 4.88
CA ALA A 117 3.88 9.25 3.87
C ALA A 117 2.79 8.20 3.52
N LYS A 118 1.81 7.97 4.41
CA LYS A 118 0.72 7.01 4.19
C LYS A 118 -0.60 7.68 3.85
N PHE A 119 -0.91 8.80 4.49
CA PHE A 119 -2.22 9.45 4.46
C PHE A 119 -2.20 10.85 3.83
N GLY A 120 -1.01 11.33 3.42
CA GLY A 120 -0.89 12.68 2.86
C GLY A 120 -1.50 13.75 3.78
N PRO A 121 -2.25 14.72 3.23
CA PRO A 121 -2.85 15.82 4.00
C PRO A 121 -3.83 15.36 5.10
N PHE A 122 -4.43 14.18 4.97
CA PHE A 122 -5.37 13.64 5.96
C PHE A 122 -4.69 13.34 7.30
N ALA A 123 -3.40 13.02 7.30
CA ALA A 123 -2.62 12.74 8.50
C ALA A 123 -2.77 13.80 9.59
N SER A 124 -2.86 15.08 9.20
CA SER A 124 -3.00 16.22 10.11
C SER A 124 -4.29 16.23 10.92
N ARG A 125 -5.32 15.49 10.49
CA ARG A 125 -6.64 15.42 11.12
C ARG A 125 -6.93 14.10 11.82
N MET A 126 -6.02 13.12 11.70
CA MET A 126 -6.16 11.79 12.29
C MET A 126 -5.44 11.68 13.62
N LEU A 127 -5.82 10.66 14.39
CA LEU A 127 -5.10 10.21 15.58
C LEU A 127 -4.52 8.82 15.35
N PHE A 128 -3.34 8.58 15.92
CA PHE A 128 -2.57 7.37 15.69
C PHE A 128 -2.01 6.80 16.99
N THR A 129 -1.87 5.47 17.05
CA THR A 129 -0.85 4.83 17.87
C THR A 129 0.32 4.42 16.98
N PRO A 130 1.54 4.19 17.52
CA PRO A 130 2.67 3.73 16.71
C PRO A 130 2.37 2.44 15.94
N ASP A 131 1.75 1.46 16.60
CA ASP A 131 1.44 0.15 16.03
C ASP A 131 0.36 0.25 14.96
N ALA A 132 -0.71 1.02 15.23
CA ALA A 132 -1.78 1.22 14.25
C ALA A 132 -1.30 1.97 13.01
N LEU A 133 -0.42 2.98 13.17
CA LEU A 133 0.19 3.66 12.03
C LEU A 133 1.08 2.72 11.20
N GLU A 134 1.84 1.82 11.86
CA GLU A 134 2.68 0.86 11.14
C GLU A 134 1.82 -0.08 10.27
N GLN A 135 0.70 -0.56 10.82
CA GLN A 135 -0.16 -1.56 10.17
C GLN A 135 -1.14 -0.98 9.16
N ALA A 136 -1.46 0.31 9.26
CA ALA A 136 -2.43 0.96 8.38
C ALA A 136 -2.02 0.90 6.91
N THR A 137 -2.98 0.64 6.03
CA THR A 137 -2.84 0.70 4.58
C THR A 137 -2.48 2.12 4.13
N ARG A 138 -1.63 2.25 3.12
CA ARG A 138 -1.35 3.56 2.48
C ARG A 138 -2.61 4.02 1.73
N LEU A 139 -3.00 5.27 1.88
CA LEU A 139 -4.23 5.81 1.29
C LEU A 139 -4.31 5.62 -0.24
N VAL A 140 -3.16 5.69 -0.93
CA VAL A 140 -3.11 5.42 -2.38
C VAL A 140 -3.55 3.99 -2.71
N VAL A 141 -3.24 3.01 -1.87
CA VAL A 141 -3.67 1.61 -2.02
C VAL A 141 -5.13 1.46 -1.64
N SER A 142 -5.55 2.01 -0.49
CA SER A 142 -6.96 2.03 -0.06
C SER A 142 -7.88 2.66 -1.12
N ALA A 143 -7.42 3.71 -1.83
CA ALA A 143 -8.17 4.32 -2.93
C ALA A 143 -8.39 3.35 -4.10
N HIS A 144 -7.41 2.49 -4.41
CA HIS A 144 -7.58 1.43 -5.42
C HIS A 144 -8.53 0.32 -4.95
N HIS A 145 -8.51 -0.03 -3.66
CA HIS A 145 -9.51 -0.92 -3.09
C HIS A 145 -10.90 -0.32 -3.26
N ALA A 146 -11.12 0.90 -2.79
CA ALA A 146 -12.40 1.58 -2.84
C ALA A 146 -12.96 1.71 -4.27
N ALA A 147 -12.09 2.02 -5.25
CA ALA A 147 -12.47 2.10 -6.65
C ALA A 147 -13.04 0.77 -7.20
N ARG A 148 -12.57 -0.40 -6.71
CA ARG A 148 -13.15 -1.69 -7.13
C ARG A 148 -14.59 -1.84 -6.68
N TYR A 149 -14.93 -1.40 -5.47
CA TYR A 149 -16.29 -1.44 -4.94
C TYR A 149 -17.20 -0.46 -5.68
N GLU A 150 -16.71 0.74 -5.93
CA GLU A 150 -17.45 1.76 -6.69
C GLU A 150 -17.74 1.27 -8.13
N HIS A 151 -16.74 0.74 -8.84
CA HIS A 151 -16.90 0.18 -10.17
C HIS A 151 -17.84 -1.05 -10.21
N ALA A 152 -17.87 -1.85 -9.15
CA ALA A 152 -18.79 -2.97 -9.01
C ALA A 152 -20.25 -2.53 -8.69
N GLY A 153 -20.49 -1.24 -8.47
CA GLY A 153 -21.81 -0.71 -8.17
C GLY A 153 -22.29 -0.98 -6.73
N VAL A 154 -21.37 -1.34 -5.84
CA VAL A 154 -21.63 -1.58 -4.41
C VAL A 154 -22.11 -0.30 -3.76
N GLN A 155 -23.04 -0.42 -2.80
CA GLN A 155 -23.59 0.73 -2.07
C GLN A 155 -23.25 0.70 -0.57
N HIS A 156 -23.12 -0.49 0.04
CA HIS A 156 -22.91 -0.63 1.47
C HIS A 156 -21.85 -1.70 1.75
N VAL A 157 -20.68 -1.29 2.20
CA VAL A 157 -19.52 -2.15 2.49
C VAL A 157 -19.34 -2.32 3.99
N ALA A 158 -19.10 -3.56 4.45
CA ALA A 158 -18.52 -3.80 5.76
C ALA A 158 -16.99 -3.89 5.63
N ASP A 159 -16.27 -3.02 6.35
CA ASP A 159 -14.80 -3.07 6.50
C ASP A 159 -14.49 -3.83 7.80
N LEU A 160 -14.16 -5.11 7.65
CA LEU A 160 -13.94 -6.05 8.75
C LEU A 160 -12.46 -6.09 9.15
N GLY A 161 -12.16 -5.59 10.34
CA GLY A 161 -10.81 -5.33 10.82
C GLY A 161 -10.32 -3.97 10.33
N CYS A 162 -11.17 -2.94 10.46
CA CYS A 162 -10.91 -1.61 9.90
C CYS A 162 -9.69 -0.89 10.49
N GLY A 163 -9.15 -1.38 11.62
CA GLY A 163 -8.06 -0.73 12.31
C GLY A 163 -8.41 0.71 12.67
N ILE A 164 -7.56 1.67 12.27
CA ILE A 164 -7.82 3.11 12.49
C ILE A 164 -8.66 3.76 11.39
N GLY A 165 -9.22 2.96 10.47
CA GLY A 165 -10.19 3.41 9.48
C GLY A 165 -9.59 3.86 8.14
N GLY A 166 -8.39 3.38 7.75
CA GLY A 166 -7.76 3.81 6.50
C GLY A 166 -8.53 3.42 5.24
N ASP A 167 -8.93 2.15 5.13
CA ASP A 167 -9.72 1.64 4.01
C ASP A 167 -11.18 2.15 4.07
N ALA A 168 -11.79 2.18 5.27
CA ALA A 168 -13.10 2.78 5.49
C ALA A 168 -13.18 4.25 5.03
N MET A 169 -12.12 5.04 5.28
CA MET A 169 -12.01 6.42 4.83
C MET A 169 -12.01 6.52 3.29
N ALA A 170 -11.29 5.64 2.62
CA ALA A 170 -11.23 5.63 1.16
C ALA A 170 -12.58 5.22 0.54
N LEU A 171 -13.25 4.20 1.11
CA LEU A 171 -14.59 3.76 0.71
C LEU A 171 -15.62 4.89 0.87
N ALA A 172 -15.66 5.52 2.04
CA ALA A 172 -16.57 6.64 2.31
C ALA A 172 -16.25 7.88 1.44
N GLY A 173 -14.97 8.12 1.14
CA GLY A 173 -14.53 9.18 0.24
C GLY A 173 -15.05 9.06 -1.19
N LEU A 174 -15.45 7.86 -1.63
CA LEU A 174 -16.15 7.59 -2.89
C LEU A 174 -17.69 7.57 -2.74
N GLY A 175 -18.22 7.92 -1.56
CA GLY A 175 -19.67 8.02 -1.30
C GLY A 175 -20.34 6.69 -0.95
N LEU A 176 -19.57 5.65 -0.63
CA LEU A 176 -20.12 4.37 -0.18
C LEU A 176 -20.54 4.47 1.30
N ARG A 177 -21.63 3.79 1.66
CA ARG A 177 -21.95 3.57 3.07
C ARG A 177 -20.99 2.53 3.63
N VAL A 178 -20.47 2.77 4.84
CA VAL A 178 -19.46 1.87 5.43
C VAL A 178 -19.84 1.49 6.85
N LEU A 179 -19.85 0.18 7.11
CA LEU A 179 -19.84 -0.36 8.47
C LEU A 179 -18.39 -0.76 8.79
N ALA A 180 -17.67 0.06 9.54
CA ALA A 180 -16.31 -0.20 9.96
C ALA A 180 -16.31 -1.02 11.25
N VAL A 181 -15.80 -2.24 11.23
CA VAL A 181 -15.82 -3.18 12.37
C VAL A 181 -14.39 -3.41 12.88
N GLU A 182 -14.18 -3.21 14.17
CA GLU A 182 -12.91 -3.43 14.85
C GLU A 182 -13.13 -4.09 16.21
N SER A 183 -12.40 -5.14 16.50
CA SER A 183 -12.56 -5.92 17.73
C SER A 183 -11.84 -5.31 18.95
N ASP A 184 -10.74 -4.60 18.73
CA ASP A 184 -10.02 -3.90 19.78
C ASP A 184 -10.70 -2.57 20.12
N GLU A 185 -11.17 -2.43 21.36
CA GLU A 185 -11.94 -1.27 21.82
C GLU A 185 -11.16 0.05 21.64
N ALA A 186 -9.85 0.04 21.91
CA ALA A 186 -9.01 1.22 21.79
C ALA A 186 -8.84 1.65 20.34
N THR A 187 -8.65 0.70 19.45
CA THR A 187 -8.52 0.92 18.00
C THR A 187 -9.86 1.35 17.40
N ALA A 188 -10.97 0.74 17.80
CA ALA A 188 -12.33 1.14 17.38
C ALA A 188 -12.66 2.59 17.79
N ALA A 189 -12.24 3.01 18.99
CA ALA A 189 -12.39 4.40 19.41
C ALA A 189 -11.57 5.37 18.56
N LEU A 190 -10.33 5.00 18.15
CA LEU A 190 -9.54 5.78 17.22
C LEU A 190 -10.20 5.86 15.83
N ALA A 191 -10.69 4.73 15.31
CA ALA A 191 -11.46 4.70 14.07
C ALA A 191 -12.67 5.64 14.12
N THR A 192 -13.42 5.61 15.24
CA THR A 192 -14.56 6.51 15.45
C THR A 192 -14.17 7.98 15.32
N VAL A 193 -13.05 8.38 15.92
CA VAL A 193 -12.56 9.75 15.83
C VAL A 193 -12.09 10.09 14.42
N ASN A 194 -11.33 9.21 13.79
CA ASN A 194 -10.77 9.44 12.45
C ASN A 194 -11.85 9.50 11.36
N LEU A 195 -12.94 8.75 11.55
CA LEU A 195 -14.02 8.62 10.57
C LEU A 195 -15.20 9.56 10.84
N MET A 196 -15.20 10.33 11.94
CA MET A 196 -16.33 11.21 12.33
C MET A 196 -16.69 12.28 11.29
N VAL A 197 -15.81 12.56 10.35
CA VAL A 197 -16.04 13.52 9.25
C VAL A 197 -16.89 12.92 8.11
N PHE A 198 -17.09 11.61 8.11
CA PHE A 198 -17.87 10.88 7.11
C PHE A 198 -19.21 10.42 7.73
N PRO A 199 -20.31 11.12 7.48
CA PRO A 199 -21.61 10.79 8.10
C PRO A 199 -22.18 9.44 7.65
N GLU A 200 -21.66 8.88 6.53
CA GLU A 200 -22.04 7.58 5.97
C GLU A 200 -21.35 6.40 6.66
N VAL A 201 -20.42 6.66 7.59
CA VAL A 201 -19.66 5.62 8.28
C VAL A 201 -20.25 5.36 9.66
N GLU A 202 -20.55 4.09 9.92
CA GLU A 202 -20.83 3.57 11.26
C GLU A 202 -19.61 2.78 11.74
N VAL A 203 -19.10 3.06 12.96
CA VAL A 203 -18.04 2.25 13.58
C VAL A 203 -18.63 1.36 14.64
N LEU A 204 -18.34 0.06 14.56
CA LEU A 204 -18.81 -0.96 15.48
C LEU A 204 -17.63 -1.67 16.15
N CYS A 205 -17.59 -1.65 17.48
CA CYS A 205 -16.66 -2.49 18.24
C CYS A 205 -17.27 -3.88 18.42
N ALA A 206 -16.81 -4.86 17.63
CA ALA A 206 -17.35 -6.22 17.63
C ALA A 206 -16.36 -7.21 16.97
N ASP A 207 -16.60 -8.51 17.21
CA ASP A 207 -15.97 -9.55 16.38
C ASP A 207 -16.56 -9.49 14.95
N ALA A 208 -15.68 -9.43 13.97
CA ALA A 208 -16.02 -9.33 12.56
C ALA A 208 -16.95 -10.47 12.07
N LEU A 209 -16.81 -11.67 12.64
CA LEU A 209 -17.59 -12.86 12.27
C LEU A 209 -18.93 -12.98 13.03
N GLU A 210 -19.19 -12.12 14.00
CA GLU A 210 -20.46 -12.06 14.73
C GLU A 210 -21.43 -11.01 14.15
N VAL A 211 -20.99 -10.27 13.13
CA VAL A 211 -21.80 -9.25 12.47
C VAL A 211 -22.79 -9.91 11.52
N ASP A 212 -24.09 -9.68 11.73
CA ASP A 212 -25.14 -10.09 10.79
C ASP A 212 -25.16 -9.13 9.58
N LEU A 213 -24.44 -9.50 8.53
CA LEU A 213 -24.29 -8.70 7.32
C LEU A 213 -25.61 -8.53 6.59
N THR A 214 -26.41 -9.59 6.52
CA THR A 214 -27.71 -9.60 5.82
C THR A 214 -28.74 -8.71 6.50
N ALA A 215 -28.88 -8.80 7.84
CA ALA A 215 -29.80 -7.97 8.58
C ALA A 215 -29.43 -6.48 8.54
N ARG A 216 -28.17 -6.15 8.31
CA ARG A 216 -27.68 -4.78 8.14
C ARG A 216 -27.76 -4.26 6.71
N GLY A 217 -28.14 -5.10 5.75
CA GLY A 217 -28.19 -4.75 4.33
C GLY A 217 -26.81 -4.43 3.76
N ILE A 218 -25.81 -5.19 4.19
CA ILE A 218 -24.45 -5.13 3.62
C ILE A 218 -24.46 -5.92 2.30
N ASP A 219 -23.97 -5.34 1.24
CA ASP A 219 -23.88 -5.96 -0.09
C ASP A 219 -22.46 -6.34 -0.47
N ALA A 220 -21.46 -5.85 0.28
CA ALA A 220 -20.06 -6.19 0.06
C ALA A 220 -19.24 -6.20 1.36
N VAL A 221 -18.15 -6.97 1.36
CA VAL A 221 -17.19 -7.02 2.46
C VAL A 221 -15.80 -6.68 1.96
N PHE A 222 -15.07 -5.84 2.69
CA PHE A 222 -13.62 -5.77 2.70
C PHE A 222 -13.11 -6.31 4.03
N ALA A 223 -12.11 -7.18 4.02
CA ALA A 223 -11.57 -7.76 5.25
C ALA A 223 -10.03 -7.65 5.28
N ASP A 224 -9.51 -7.21 6.44
CA ASP A 224 -8.06 -7.21 6.73
C ASP A 224 -7.77 -8.06 7.98
N PRO A 225 -7.70 -9.40 7.86
CA PRO A 225 -7.47 -10.30 8.98
C PRO A 225 -6.14 -10.01 9.68
N ALA A 226 -6.13 -9.95 11.00
CA ALA A 226 -4.92 -9.74 11.78
C ALA A 226 -3.95 -10.93 11.62
N ARG A 227 -2.73 -10.64 11.14
CA ARG A 227 -1.69 -11.62 10.78
C ARG A 227 -0.55 -11.67 11.79
N ARG A 228 -0.72 -11.02 12.94
CA ARG A 228 0.28 -10.97 14.01
C ARG A 228 -0.34 -11.43 15.32
N SER A 229 0.39 -12.21 16.07
CA SER A 229 0.10 -12.53 17.46
C SER A 229 1.34 -12.24 18.30
N HIS A 230 1.20 -11.44 19.36
CA HIS A 230 2.29 -11.07 20.25
C HIS A 230 3.55 -10.53 19.50
N GLY A 231 3.35 -9.74 18.44
CA GLY A 231 4.44 -9.15 17.64
C GLY A 231 5.06 -10.07 16.58
N HIS A 232 4.70 -11.36 16.54
CA HIS A 232 5.19 -12.33 15.55
C HIS A 232 4.22 -12.47 14.37
N ARG A 233 4.77 -12.49 13.13
CA ARG A 233 3.99 -12.79 11.94
C ARG A 233 3.56 -14.24 11.92
N ILE A 234 2.27 -14.48 11.63
CA ILE A 234 1.68 -15.80 11.44
C ILE A 234 1.72 -16.12 9.94
N ALA A 235 2.43 -17.21 9.58
CA ALA A 235 2.61 -17.60 8.19
C ALA A 235 1.38 -18.34 7.61
N ASP A 236 0.73 -19.16 8.44
CA ASP A 236 -0.43 -19.98 8.05
C ASP A 236 -1.70 -19.10 8.05
N PRO A 237 -2.37 -18.91 6.90
CA PRO A 237 -3.57 -18.09 6.81
C PRO A 237 -4.75 -18.60 7.65
N GLU A 238 -4.78 -19.88 7.96
CA GLU A 238 -5.84 -20.47 8.79
C GLU A 238 -5.65 -20.20 10.30
N GLN A 239 -4.52 -19.63 10.68
CA GLN A 239 -4.23 -19.15 12.04
C GLN A 239 -4.37 -17.62 12.18
N TRP A 240 -4.79 -16.91 11.15
CA TRP A 240 -5.08 -15.48 11.24
C TRP A 240 -6.36 -15.23 12.05
N SER A 241 -6.59 -14.01 12.42
CA SER A 241 -7.79 -13.62 13.16
C SER A 241 -8.57 -12.55 12.38
N PRO A 242 -9.71 -12.92 11.78
CA PRO A 242 -10.23 -14.28 11.59
C PRO A 242 -9.41 -15.13 10.59
N ALA A 243 -9.58 -16.47 10.65
CA ALA A 243 -8.97 -17.39 9.70
C ALA A 243 -9.42 -17.10 8.25
N LEU A 244 -8.50 -17.22 7.28
CA LEU A 244 -8.79 -16.89 5.88
C LEU A 244 -9.98 -17.67 5.31
N GLY A 245 -10.05 -18.97 5.59
CA GLY A 245 -11.16 -19.81 5.12
C GLY A 245 -12.53 -19.34 5.65
N ARG A 246 -12.59 -18.83 6.91
CA ARG A 246 -13.82 -18.27 7.47
C ARG A 246 -14.20 -16.93 6.82
N VAL A 247 -13.21 -16.10 6.51
CA VAL A 247 -13.45 -14.83 5.78
C VAL A 247 -13.95 -15.12 4.37
N LEU A 248 -13.33 -16.06 3.68
CA LEU A 248 -13.74 -16.46 2.33
C LEU A 248 -15.16 -17.06 2.29
N ALA A 249 -15.62 -17.69 3.37
CA ALA A 249 -16.99 -18.22 3.48
C ALA A 249 -18.05 -17.10 3.52
N LEU A 250 -17.71 -15.86 3.87
CA LEU A 250 -18.64 -14.73 3.81
C LEU A 250 -19.17 -14.43 2.39
N ARG A 251 -18.56 -15.05 1.35
CA ARG A 251 -19.09 -15.00 -0.02
C ARG A 251 -20.50 -15.58 -0.16
N ASP A 252 -20.87 -16.48 0.75
CA ASP A 252 -22.22 -17.09 0.78
C ASP A 252 -23.27 -16.08 1.27
N ASP A 253 -22.86 -15.05 2.01
CA ASP A 253 -23.75 -14.02 2.58
C ASP A 253 -23.79 -12.74 1.74
N VAL A 254 -22.68 -12.41 1.06
CA VAL A 254 -22.53 -11.18 0.27
C VAL A 254 -22.00 -11.47 -1.13
N GLY A 255 -22.47 -10.73 -2.14
CA GLY A 255 -22.08 -10.95 -3.52
C GLY A 255 -20.65 -10.50 -3.87
N ALA A 256 -20.07 -9.61 -3.08
CA ALA A 256 -18.78 -8.97 -3.35
C ALA A 256 -17.87 -9.06 -2.12
N LEU A 257 -16.73 -9.75 -2.24
CA LEU A 257 -15.76 -9.92 -1.15
C LEU A 257 -14.35 -9.55 -1.61
N GLY A 258 -13.73 -8.61 -0.90
CA GLY A 258 -12.30 -8.30 -0.97
C GLY A 258 -11.59 -8.71 0.32
N VAL A 259 -10.41 -9.32 0.20
CA VAL A 259 -9.61 -9.71 1.38
C VAL A 259 -8.17 -9.27 1.20
N LYS A 260 -7.67 -8.47 2.12
CA LYS A 260 -6.26 -8.09 2.17
C LYS A 260 -5.44 -9.20 2.81
N VAL A 261 -4.39 -9.62 2.14
CA VAL A 261 -3.53 -10.72 2.60
C VAL A 261 -2.05 -10.33 2.55
N ALA A 262 -1.22 -11.15 3.19
CA ALA A 262 0.23 -10.96 3.13
C ALA A 262 0.74 -11.10 1.68
N PRO A 263 1.68 -10.27 1.22
CA PRO A 263 2.23 -10.39 -0.13
C PRO A 263 3.02 -11.69 -0.35
N GLY A 264 3.35 -12.41 0.70
CA GLY A 264 4.01 -13.72 0.66
C GLY A 264 3.05 -14.89 0.82
N ILE A 265 1.75 -14.71 0.62
CA ILE A 265 0.78 -15.81 0.64
C ILE A 265 1.16 -16.88 -0.38
N ASP A 266 1.00 -18.16 0.01
CA ASP A 266 1.19 -19.28 -0.91
C ASP A 266 0.06 -19.25 -1.96
N HIS A 267 0.42 -19.36 -3.23
CA HIS A 267 -0.56 -19.42 -4.31
C HIS A 267 -1.52 -20.59 -4.14
N ALA A 268 -1.05 -21.71 -3.64
CA ALA A 268 -1.92 -22.89 -3.38
C ALA A 268 -3.05 -22.63 -2.36
N ALA A 269 -2.95 -21.57 -1.56
CA ALA A 269 -3.99 -21.17 -0.61
C ALA A 269 -5.03 -20.20 -1.21
N LEU A 270 -4.89 -19.81 -2.49
CA LEU A 270 -5.76 -18.86 -3.14
C LEU A 270 -7.00 -19.53 -3.72
N PRO A 271 -8.19 -18.88 -3.69
CA PRO A 271 -9.39 -19.37 -4.36
C PRO A 271 -9.20 -19.39 -5.88
N THR A 272 -9.56 -20.48 -6.54
CA THR A 272 -9.37 -20.67 -7.99
C THR A 272 -10.21 -19.74 -8.85
N ASP A 273 -11.31 -19.24 -8.31
CA ASP A 273 -12.29 -18.38 -8.95
C ASP A 273 -12.11 -16.86 -8.65
N ALA A 274 -11.08 -16.52 -7.89
CA ALA A 274 -10.79 -15.13 -7.52
C ALA A 274 -9.80 -14.46 -8.49
N HIS A 275 -9.82 -13.13 -8.50
CA HIS A 275 -8.68 -12.34 -8.98
C HIS A 275 -7.79 -11.94 -7.83
N VAL A 276 -6.48 -12.18 -7.92
CA VAL A 276 -5.54 -11.81 -6.87
C VAL A 276 -4.54 -10.78 -7.40
N GLN A 277 -4.46 -9.63 -6.74
CA GLN A 277 -3.62 -8.53 -7.15
C GLN A 277 -2.59 -8.21 -6.08
N TRP A 278 -1.30 -8.26 -6.43
CA TRP A 278 -0.20 -7.79 -5.58
C TRP A 278 0.07 -6.33 -5.88
N ALA A 279 0.21 -5.52 -4.82
CA ALA A 279 0.48 -4.09 -4.93
C ALA A 279 1.88 -3.74 -4.44
N SER A 280 2.57 -2.88 -5.19
CA SER A 280 3.79 -2.19 -4.77
C SER A 280 3.60 -0.68 -4.84
N VAL A 281 4.27 0.04 -3.94
CA VAL A 281 4.32 1.50 -3.91
C VAL A 281 5.78 1.92 -3.84
N GLY A 282 6.24 2.70 -4.81
CA GLY A 282 7.66 3.11 -4.86
C GLY A 282 8.64 1.93 -4.89
N GLY A 283 8.26 0.79 -5.51
CA GLY A 283 9.07 -0.43 -5.57
C GLY A 283 8.99 -1.33 -4.32
N GLU A 284 8.28 -0.93 -3.26
CA GLU A 284 8.05 -1.75 -2.08
C GLU A 284 6.72 -2.51 -2.20
N VAL A 285 6.76 -3.85 -2.13
CA VAL A 285 5.54 -4.66 -2.10
C VAL A 285 4.86 -4.50 -0.75
N VAL A 286 3.63 -4.02 -0.76
CA VAL A 286 2.90 -3.68 0.47
C VAL A 286 1.90 -4.76 0.87
N GLU A 287 1.19 -5.36 -0.09
CA GLU A 287 0.13 -6.35 0.18
C GLU A 287 -0.24 -7.16 -1.05
N ALA A 288 -1.17 -8.09 -0.87
CA ALA A 288 -1.98 -8.65 -1.94
C ALA A 288 -3.47 -8.55 -1.56
N GLY A 289 -4.33 -8.35 -2.55
CA GLY A 289 -5.78 -8.35 -2.41
C GLY A 289 -6.40 -9.51 -3.14
N ILE A 290 -7.24 -10.32 -2.47
CA ILE A 290 -8.09 -11.34 -3.06
C ILE A 290 -9.44 -10.69 -3.38
N TRP A 291 -9.89 -10.77 -4.62
CA TRP A 291 -11.11 -10.14 -5.10
C TRP A 291 -12.06 -11.21 -5.65
N CYS A 292 -13.27 -11.26 -5.12
CA CYS A 292 -14.28 -12.26 -5.46
C CYS A 292 -15.56 -11.62 -5.99
N GLY A 293 -16.28 -12.35 -6.84
CA GLY A 293 -17.54 -11.90 -7.42
C GLY A 293 -17.37 -10.66 -8.30
N PRO A 294 -18.25 -9.65 -8.20
CA PRO A 294 -18.19 -8.43 -9.01
C PRO A 294 -16.88 -7.63 -8.87
N LEU A 295 -16.14 -7.82 -7.76
CA LEU A 295 -14.86 -7.15 -7.53
C LEU A 295 -13.73 -7.74 -8.40
N ALA A 296 -13.92 -8.91 -8.98
CA ALA A 296 -12.99 -9.55 -9.90
C ALA A 296 -13.40 -9.29 -11.37
N ALA A 297 -13.60 -8.02 -11.74
CA ALA A 297 -14.05 -7.62 -13.08
C ALA A 297 -13.14 -8.12 -14.21
N GLU A 298 -11.85 -8.33 -13.92
CA GLU A 298 -10.87 -8.89 -14.85
C GLU A 298 -11.03 -10.39 -15.08
N GLY A 299 -11.89 -11.06 -14.29
CA GLY A 299 -11.98 -12.52 -14.20
C GLY A 299 -10.89 -13.13 -13.33
N PRO A 300 -10.98 -14.45 -13.05
CA PRO A 300 -9.99 -15.17 -12.24
C PRO A 300 -8.57 -15.01 -12.79
N GLY A 301 -7.59 -15.02 -11.89
CA GLY A 301 -6.19 -14.91 -12.27
C GLY A 301 -5.36 -14.01 -11.35
N ARG A 302 -4.22 -13.55 -11.85
CA ARG A 302 -3.24 -12.77 -11.07
C ARG A 302 -2.82 -11.51 -11.79
N SER A 303 -2.57 -10.44 -11.01
CA SER A 303 -1.98 -9.20 -11.53
C SER A 303 -1.02 -8.56 -10.54
N ALA A 304 -0.15 -7.70 -11.06
CA ALA A 304 0.67 -6.77 -10.29
C ALA A 304 0.16 -5.34 -10.51
N LEU A 305 -0.08 -4.63 -9.43
CA LEU A 305 -0.36 -3.20 -9.41
C LEU A 305 0.90 -2.47 -8.92
N VAL A 306 1.45 -1.63 -9.78
CA VAL A 306 2.60 -0.78 -9.43
C VAL A 306 2.13 0.66 -9.32
N LEU A 307 2.33 1.23 -8.15
CA LEU A 307 1.99 2.61 -7.81
C LEU A 307 3.28 3.41 -7.64
N SER A 308 3.37 4.58 -8.26
CA SER A 308 4.44 5.51 -7.95
C SER A 308 4.26 6.05 -6.53
N ASP A 309 5.36 6.41 -5.88
CA ASP A 309 5.27 7.21 -4.65
C ASP A 309 4.55 8.52 -4.99
N PRO A 310 3.61 8.96 -4.15
CA PRO A 310 3.03 10.27 -4.33
C PRO A 310 4.16 11.31 -4.19
N PRO A 311 4.26 12.28 -5.12
CA PRO A 311 5.18 13.38 -4.97
C PRO A 311 4.83 14.15 -3.69
N PRO A 312 5.79 14.88 -3.07
CA PRO A 312 5.48 15.82 -2.01
C PRO A 312 4.39 16.77 -2.52
N ALA A 313 3.44 17.11 -1.64
CA ALA A 313 2.18 17.79 -1.96
C ALA A 313 2.30 18.78 -3.13
N SER A 314 1.73 18.42 -4.26
CA SER A 314 1.69 19.23 -5.48
C SER A 314 0.24 19.40 -5.89
N ASP A 315 -0.15 20.60 -6.27
CA ASP A 315 -1.47 20.88 -6.84
C ASP A 315 -1.51 20.59 -8.37
N ASP A 316 -0.40 20.13 -8.96
CA ASP A 316 -0.35 19.81 -10.39
C ASP A 316 -0.96 18.40 -10.63
N PRO A 317 -2.03 18.29 -11.43
CA PRO A 317 -2.66 16.99 -11.73
C PRO A 317 -1.69 15.98 -12.39
N ARG A 318 -0.60 16.45 -13.00
CA ARG A 318 0.43 15.59 -13.61
C ARG A 318 1.29 14.86 -12.58
N ASP A 319 1.30 15.37 -11.34
CA ASP A 319 2.00 14.78 -10.22
C ASP A 319 1.14 13.77 -9.45
N ALA A 320 -0.08 13.46 -9.94
CA ALA A 320 -0.91 12.43 -9.36
C ALA A 320 -0.18 11.06 -9.41
N PRO A 321 -0.26 10.24 -8.35
CA PRO A 321 0.36 8.93 -8.36
C PRO A 321 -0.10 8.12 -9.56
N SER A 322 0.85 7.63 -10.35
CA SER A 322 0.53 6.78 -11.49
C SER A 322 0.27 5.35 -11.03
N ALA A 323 -0.77 4.74 -11.58
CA ALA A 323 -1.09 3.34 -11.37
C ALA A 323 -0.89 2.56 -12.67
N ARG A 324 -0.22 1.42 -12.60
CA ARG A 324 -0.03 0.52 -13.73
C ARG A 324 -0.33 -0.91 -13.30
N VAL A 325 -1.04 -1.64 -14.15
CA VAL A 325 -1.40 -3.04 -13.91
C VAL A 325 -0.78 -3.93 -14.98
N LEU A 326 -0.06 -4.97 -14.54
CA LEU A 326 0.42 -6.06 -15.39
C LEU A 326 -0.39 -7.31 -15.06
N ARG A 327 -0.90 -7.97 -16.09
CA ARG A 327 -1.63 -9.22 -16.00
C ARG A 327 -1.06 -10.21 -17.00
N ASP A 328 -1.00 -11.48 -16.62
CA ASP A 328 -0.83 -12.58 -17.55
C ASP A 328 -2.22 -12.98 -18.08
N PRO A 329 -2.52 -12.77 -19.37
CA PRO A 329 -3.82 -13.09 -19.92
C PRO A 329 -4.15 -14.59 -19.91
N ASP A 330 -3.13 -15.45 -19.85
CA ASP A 330 -3.28 -16.91 -19.85
C ASP A 330 -3.46 -17.49 -18.44
N CYS A 331 -3.28 -16.67 -17.40
CA CYS A 331 -3.50 -17.09 -16.02
C CYS A 331 -4.98 -16.93 -15.65
N HIS A 332 -5.73 -18.02 -15.63
CA HIS A 332 -7.16 -18.07 -15.28
C HIS A 332 -7.45 -18.69 -13.92
N ASP A 333 -6.42 -19.10 -13.19
CA ASP A 333 -6.48 -19.66 -11.84
C ASP A 333 -5.31 -19.13 -11.01
N PRO A 334 -5.56 -18.28 -10.01
CA PRO A 334 -4.50 -17.68 -9.20
C PRO A 334 -3.77 -18.70 -8.32
N SER A 335 -4.34 -19.87 -8.07
CA SER A 335 -3.71 -20.94 -7.28
C SER A 335 -2.66 -21.72 -8.06
N THR A 336 -2.65 -21.62 -9.39
CA THR A 336 -1.69 -22.33 -10.24
C THR A 336 -0.25 -21.91 -9.88
N PRO A 337 0.69 -22.85 -9.67
CA PRO A 337 2.08 -22.51 -9.42
C PRO A 337 2.66 -21.63 -10.55
N PRO A 338 3.49 -20.62 -10.22
CA PRO A 338 4.20 -19.84 -11.23
C PRO A 338 5.06 -20.70 -12.14
N VAL A 339 5.11 -20.34 -13.41
CA VAL A 339 5.95 -21.05 -14.39
C VAL A 339 7.42 -20.92 -14.01
N HIS A 340 8.10 -22.04 -13.90
CA HIS A 340 9.53 -22.07 -13.64
C HIS A 340 10.31 -22.06 -14.97
N LEU A 341 11.12 -21.02 -15.15
CA LEU A 341 11.97 -20.88 -16.33
C LEU A 341 13.36 -21.49 -16.08
N ALA A 342 13.94 -22.10 -17.10
CA ALA A 342 15.33 -22.53 -17.07
C ALA A 342 16.26 -21.30 -16.99
N PRO A 343 17.23 -21.27 -16.07
CA PRO A 343 18.17 -20.16 -16.00
C PRO A 343 19.22 -20.23 -17.12
N LEU A 344 19.95 -19.13 -17.31
CA LEU A 344 21.13 -19.07 -18.18
C LEU A 344 22.11 -20.20 -17.84
N ALA A 345 22.85 -20.68 -18.82
CA ALA A 345 23.81 -21.76 -18.64
C ALA A 345 24.98 -21.34 -17.72
N ASP A 346 25.52 -20.14 -17.97
CA ASP A 346 26.65 -19.55 -17.24
C ASP A 346 26.73 -18.04 -17.49
N VAL A 347 27.79 -17.39 -16.97
CA VAL A 347 28.02 -15.95 -17.13
C VAL A 347 28.26 -15.51 -18.58
N GLY A 348 28.70 -16.41 -19.47
CA GLY A 348 28.89 -16.10 -20.88
C GLY A 348 27.59 -15.98 -21.67
N ALA A 349 26.48 -16.45 -21.11
CA ALA A 349 25.16 -16.35 -21.70
C ALA A 349 24.41 -15.07 -21.27
N LEU A 350 25.02 -14.18 -20.48
CA LEU A 350 24.42 -12.90 -20.13
C LEU A 350 24.27 -12.02 -21.38
N GLY A 351 23.08 -11.46 -21.56
CA GLY A 351 22.80 -10.48 -22.61
C GLY A 351 23.29 -9.07 -22.28
N ALA A 352 22.95 -8.12 -23.13
CA ALA A 352 23.35 -6.72 -22.99
C ALA A 352 22.72 -6.03 -21.76
N TYR A 353 21.61 -6.58 -21.23
CA TYR A 353 20.87 -5.99 -20.12
C TYR A 353 20.59 -7.01 -19.03
N VAL A 354 20.51 -6.51 -17.79
CA VAL A 354 19.91 -7.21 -16.65
C VAL A 354 18.65 -6.45 -16.22
N HIS A 355 17.60 -7.18 -15.97
CA HIS A 355 16.29 -6.66 -15.61
C HIS A 355 15.88 -7.19 -14.23
N GLU A 356 15.39 -6.32 -13.37
CA GLU A 356 14.76 -6.67 -12.10
C GLU A 356 13.26 -6.39 -12.20
N PRO A 357 12.41 -7.43 -12.27
CA PRO A 357 10.98 -7.23 -12.19
C PRO A 357 10.59 -6.62 -10.84
N ASP A 358 9.57 -5.77 -10.84
CA ASP A 358 8.98 -5.23 -9.62
C ASP A 358 8.56 -6.34 -8.66
N GLY A 359 8.67 -6.08 -7.37
CA GLY A 359 8.35 -7.06 -6.34
C GLY A 359 6.91 -7.56 -6.41
N ALA A 360 5.93 -6.73 -6.80
CA ALA A 360 4.55 -7.14 -7.01
C ALA A 360 4.43 -8.13 -8.17
N ALA A 361 5.12 -7.89 -9.28
CA ALA A 361 5.15 -8.80 -10.42
C ALA A 361 5.82 -10.15 -10.08
N ILE A 362 6.89 -10.12 -9.27
CA ILE A 362 7.54 -11.35 -8.78
C ILE A 362 6.57 -12.14 -7.90
N ARG A 363 5.89 -11.49 -6.96
CA ARG A 363 4.96 -12.13 -6.04
C ARG A 363 3.70 -12.64 -6.73
N ALA A 364 3.22 -11.92 -7.75
CA ALA A 364 2.13 -12.38 -8.60
C ALA A 364 2.52 -13.58 -9.50
N GLY A 365 3.80 -13.99 -9.54
CA GLY A 365 4.27 -15.08 -10.39
C GLY A 365 4.35 -14.73 -11.88
N LEU A 366 4.48 -13.44 -12.22
CA LEU A 366 4.49 -12.92 -13.59
C LEU A 366 5.87 -12.86 -14.23
N VAL A 367 6.89 -13.42 -13.58
CA VAL A 367 8.29 -13.38 -14.07
C VAL A 367 8.42 -14.06 -15.44
N ALA A 368 7.71 -15.17 -15.67
CA ALA A 368 7.73 -15.86 -16.97
C ALA A 368 7.11 -15.01 -18.07
N HIS A 369 5.97 -14.37 -17.81
CA HIS A 369 5.33 -13.46 -18.74
C HIS A 369 6.22 -12.24 -19.10
N ILE A 370 6.93 -11.69 -18.10
CA ILE A 370 7.91 -10.61 -18.32
C ILE A 370 9.09 -11.11 -19.17
N ALA A 371 9.61 -12.30 -18.85
CA ALA A 371 10.75 -12.90 -19.55
C ALA A 371 10.44 -13.15 -21.03
N GLU A 372 9.25 -13.68 -21.34
CA GLU A 372 8.78 -13.88 -22.71
C GLU A 372 8.73 -12.56 -23.49
N ARG A 373 8.16 -11.49 -22.89
CA ARG A 373 8.05 -10.18 -23.52
C ARG A 373 9.39 -9.49 -23.77
N LEU A 374 10.41 -9.83 -22.96
CA LEU A 374 11.78 -9.29 -23.06
C LEU A 374 12.71 -10.18 -23.89
N ASP A 375 12.26 -11.36 -24.35
CA ASP A 375 13.11 -12.42 -24.90
C ASP A 375 14.33 -12.65 -23.99
N ALA A 376 14.07 -12.81 -22.68
CA ALA A 376 15.06 -12.89 -21.63
C ALA A 376 14.91 -14.17 -20.81
N ALA A 377 16.01 -14.57 -20.15
CA ALA A 377 16.01 -15.73 -19.26
C ALA A 377 16.48 -15.35 -17.84
N PRO A 378 16.07 -16.10 -16.79
CA PRO A 378 16.58 -15.91 -15.45
C PRO A 378 18.12 -16.05 -15.39
N VAL A 379 18.79 -15.14 -14.70
CA VAL A 379 20.26 -15.23 -14.56
C VAL A 379 20.70 -16.44 -13.74
N GLY A 380 19.84 -16.93 -12.84
CA GLY A 380 20.12 -18.10 -12.00
C GLY A 380 18.83 -18.75 -11.48
N ASP A 381 18.96 -20.00 -11.02
CA ASP A 381 17.84 -20.75 -10.48
C ASP A 381 17.20 -20.03 -9.28
N ARG A 382 15.88 -19.83 -9.35
CA ARG A 382 15.06 -19.12 -8.34
C ARG A 382 15.51 -17.68 -8.06
N ILE A 383 16.15 -17.05 -9.04
CA ILE A 383 16.58 -15.65 -8.98
C ILE A 383 15.76 -14.86 -9.98
N ALA A 384 15.04 -13.84 -9.50
CA ALA A 384 14.13 -13.06 -10.33
C ALA A 384 14.82 -11.97 -11.18
N TYR A 385 16.17 -11.96 -11.27
CA TYR A 385 16.86 -11.20 -12.30
C TYR A 385 16.74 -11.93 -13.63
N LEU A 386 16.39 -11.20 -14.68
CA LEU A 386 16.36 -11.65 -16.06
C LEU A 386 17.49 -11.02 -16.83
N SER A 387 17.99 -11.68 -17.88
CA SER A 387 18.97 -11.11 -18.79
C SER A 387 18.62 -11.41 -20.23
N GLY A 388 18.75 -10.40 -21.08
CA GLY A 388 18.44 -10.43 -22.51
C GLY A 388 19.06 -9.24 -23.24
N ASP A 389 18.73 -9.10 -24.52
CA ASP A 389 19.31 -8.06 -25.39
C ASP A 389 18.32 -6.93 -25.72
N ALA A 390 17.08 -7.02 -25.25
CA ALA A 390 16.03 -6.04 -25.47
C ALA A 390 15.74 -5.22 -24.20
N LEU A 391 15.38 -3.95 -24.38
CA LEU A 391 14.81 -3.12 -23.32
C LEU A 391 13.27 -3.28 -23.29
N PRO A 392 12.62 -3.07 -22.11
CA PRO A 392 11.18 -3.11 -22.03
C PRO A 392 10.54 -2.00 -22.87
N ASP A 393 9.44 -2.33 -23.53
CA ASP A 393 8.58 -1.32 -24.15
C ASP A 393 7.90 -0.43 -23.08
N ALA A 394 7.24 0.66 -23.51
CA ALA A 394 6.59 1.60 -22.63
C ALA A 394 5.51 0.98 -21.72
N SER A 395 4.87 -0.12 -22.14
CA SER A 395 3.84 -0.81 -21.37
C SER A 395 4.44 -1.73 -20.29
N LEU A 396 5.64 -2.25 -20.50
CA LEU A 396 6.35 -3.12 -19.57
C LEU A 396 7.32 -2.37 -18.65
N ALA A 397 7.84 -1.23 -19.09
CA ALA A 397 8.82 -0.42 -18.35
C ALA A 397 8.42 -0.11 -16.89
N PRO A 398 7.15 0.16 -16.53
CA PRO A 398 6.77 0.39 -15.13
C PRO A 398 6.97 -0.81 -14.20
N PHE A 399 7.09 -2.01 -14.74
CA PHE A 399 7.17 -3.26 -13.98
C PHE A 399 8.58 -3.85 -13.91
N VAL A 400 9.57 -3.17 -14.52
CA VAL A 400 10.92 -3.73 -14.67
C VAL A 400 11.96 -2.62 -14.54
N HIS A 401 12.87 -2.77 -13.60
CA HIS A 401 14.07 -1.93 -13.58
C HIS A 401 15.17 -2.56 -14.42
N SER A 402 15.78 -1.80 -15.33
CA SER A 402 16.74 -2.32 -16.32
C SER A 402 18.08 -1.62 -16.19
N TRP A 403 19.15 -2.41 -16.30
CA TRP A 403 20.52 -1.92 -16.35
C TRP A 403 21.26 -2.50 -17.55
N ARG A 404 22.12 -1.71 -18.13
CA ARG A 404 23.08 -2.17 -19.14
C ARG A 404 24.25 -2.88 -18.47
N VAL A 405 24.58 -4.09 -18.93
CA VAL A 405 25.76 -4.83 -18.48
C VAL A 405 27.02 -4.19 -19.05
N ARG A 406 27.99 -3.90 -18.18
CA ARG A 406 29.29 -3.36 -18.56
C ARG A 406 30.38 -4.40 -18.45
N GLU A 407 30.37 -5.14 -17.35
CA GLU A 407 31.41 -6.13 -17.07
C GLU A 407 30.87 -7.17 -16.09
N VAL A 408 31.40 -8.37 -16.16
CA VAL A 408 31.08 -9.45 -15.22
C VAL A 408 32.33 -9.93 -14.53
N LEU A 409 32.32 -9.89 -13.20
CA LEU A 409 33.46 -10.25 -12.35
C LEU A 409 33.07 -11.41 -11.43
N PRO A 410 34.03 -12.26 -11.05
CA PRO A 410 33.79 -13.23 -9.98
C PRO A 410 33.53 -12.49 -8.64
N LEU A 411 32.63 -13.02 -7.82
CA LEU A 411 32.38 -12.51 -6.46
C LEU A 411 33.58 -12.87 -5.55
N ASN A 412 34.68 -12.14 -5.70
CA ASN A 412 35.89 -12.30 -4.95
C ASN A 412 36.33 -10.97 -4.35
N LEU A 413 36.23 -10.84 -3.02
CA LEU A 413 36.49 -9.58 -2.31
C LEU A 413 37.86 -8.98 -2.57
N LYS A 414 38.90 -9.83 -2.82
CA LYS A 414 40.25 -9.33 -3.13
C LYS A 414 40.29 -8.64 -4.48
N MET A 415 39.69 -9.25 -5.51
CA MET A 415 39.56 -8.65 -6.85
C MET A 415 38.71 -7.38 -6.82
N LEU A 416 37.57 -7.42 -6.13
CA LEU A 416 36.68 -6.26 -5.99
C LEU A 416 37.37 -5.08 -5.27
N LYS A 417 38.21 -5.35 -4.28
CA LYS A 417 39.02 -4.32 -3.61
C LYS A 417 40.06 -3.72 -4.55
N THR A 418 40.67 -4.53 -5.41
CA THR A 418 41.63 -4.05 -6.43
C THR A 418 40.90 -3.15 -7.42
N ARG A 419 39.74 -3.57 -7.93
CA ARG A 419 38.90 -2.75 -8.83
C ARG A 419 38.55 -1.39 -8.22
N VAL A 420 38.06 -1.36 -6.98
CA VAL A 420 37.69 -0.10 -6.30
C VAL A 420 38.84 0.89 -6.33
N ARG A 421 40.07 0.43 -6.12
CA ARG A 421 41.26 1.28 -6.15
C ARG A 421 41.64 1.70 -7.58
N GLU A 422 41.59 0.77 -8.55
CA GLU A 422 42.03 1.03 -9.94
C GLU A 422 41.06 1.94 -10.69
N HIS A 423 39.75 1.87 -10.36
CA HIS A 423 38.71 2.68 -10.98
C HIS A 423 38.34 3.91 -10.14
N ASP A 424 39.12 4.25 -9.09
CA ASP A 424 38.91 5.39 -8.21
C ASP A 424 37.45 5.48 -7.65
N ILE A 425 36.85 4.32 -7.25
CA ILE A 425 35.47 4.23 -6.84
C ILE A 425 35.32 4.76 -5.42
N GLY A 426 34.44 5.78 -5.24
CA GLY A 426 34.11 6.41 -3.97
C GLY A 426 32.68 6.08 -3.49
N SER A 427 31.79 5.76 -4.42
CA SER A 427 30.41 5.40 -4.12
C SER A 427 30.02 4.09 -4.79
N LEU A 428 29.36 3.19 -4.05
CA LEU A 428 28.89 1.91 -4.56
C LEU A 428 27.40 1.74 -4.25
N GLU A 429 26.61 1.57 -5.29
CA GLU A 429 25.27 1.02 -5.17
C GLU A 429 25.34 -0.49 -5.32
N LEU A 430 24.79 -1.23 -4.37
CA LEU A 430 24.90 -2.68 -4.29
C LEU A 430 23.55 -3.35 -4.21
N HIS A 431 23.18 -4.07 -5.27
CA HIS A 431 22.02 -4.97 -5.30
C HIS A 431 22.46 -6.40 -5.04
N LYS A 432 21.62 -7.21 -4.40
CA LYS A 432 21.95 -8.62 -4.19
C LYS A 432 20.73 -9.53 -4.27
N ARG A 433 20.91 -10.68 -4.94
CA ARG A 433 19.98 -11.81 -4.88
C ARG A 433 20.74 -13.14 -4.95
N GLY A 434 20.39 -14.09 -4.09
CA GLY A 434 20.91 -15.45 -4.14
C GLY A 434 22.36 -15.64 -3.69
N VAL A 435 23.03 -14.64 -3.12
CA VAL A 435 24.37 -14.74 -2.52
C VAL A 435 24.32 -14.44 -1.02
N PRO A 436 25.17 -15.10 -0.20
CA PRO A 436 25.12 -14.96 1.26
C PRO A 436 25.74 -13.65 1.76
N VAL A 437 26.61 -13.01 0.96
CA VAL A 437 27.30 -11.76 1.35
C VAL A 437 26.32 -10.58 1.36
N THR A 438 26.43 -9.71 2.37
CA THR A 438 25.59 -8.51 2.46
C THR A 438 26.27 -7.30 1.80
N PRO A 439 25.49 -6.32 1.28
CA PRO A 439 26.02 -5.06 0.75
C PRO A 439 26.98 -4.37 1.72
N ASP A 440 26.62 -4.27 3.01
CA ASP A 440 27.44 -3.60 4.02
C ASP A 440 28.76 -4.33 4.28
N ALA A 441 28.76 -5.68 4.28
CA ALA A 441 29.96 -6.46 4.41
C ALA A 441 30.91 -6.25 3.21
N VAL A 442 30.35 -6.12 2.00
CA VAL A 442 31.14 -5.80 0.81
C VAL A 442 31.73 -4.40 0.90
N ARG A 443 30.90 -3.38 1.19
CA ARG A 443 31.39 -1.98 1.37
C ARG A 443 32.50 -1.90 2.42
N ALA A 444 32.33 -2.55 3.57
CA ALA A 444 33.34 -2.58 4.63
C ALA A 444 34.64 -3.24 4.18
N ALA A 445 34.57 -4.30 3.34
CA ALA A 445 35.74 -5.03 2.86
C ALA A 445 36.50 -4.25 1.75
N VAL A 446 35.77 -3.65 0.78
CA VAL A 446 36.39 -2.98 -0.37
C VAL A 446 36.80 -1.53 -0.07
N ARG A 447 36.13 -0.88 0.90
CA ARG A 447 36.42 0.49 1.39
C ARG A 447 36.50 1.52 0.25
N PRO A 448 35.38 1.84 -0.41
CA PRO A 448 35.36 2.86 -1.47
C PRO A 448 35.76 4.24 -0.90
N HIS A 449 36.61 4.96 -1.60
CA HIS A 449 37.15 6.28 -1.15
C HIS A 449 37.58 7.21 -2.28
N GLY A 450 37.23 6.87 -3.55
CA GLY A 450 37.51 7.65 -4.75
C GLY A 450 36.43 8.66 -5.12
N GLN A 451 36.40 9.03 -6.42
CA GLN A 451 35.43 9.98 -6.98
C GLN A 451 34.35 9.33 -7.84
N ALA A 452 34.64 8.14 -8.39
CA ALA A 452 33.72 7.46 -9.29
C ALA A 452 32.58 6.76 -8.56
N HIS A 453 31.45 6.58 -9.26
CA HIS A 453 30.30 5.80 -8.81
C HIS A 453 30.15 4.56 -9.68
N GLU A 454 29.89 3.42 -9.07
CA GLU A 454 29.48 2.19 -9.77
C GLU A 454 28.29 1.54 -9.10
N THR A 455 27.44 0.87 -9.91
CA THR A 455 26.37 0.00 -9.46
C THR A 455 26.73 -1.46 -9.74
N TRP A 456 26.64 -2.31 -8.71
CA TRP A 456 26.97 -3.72 -8.79
C TRP A 456 25.77 -4.60 -8.40
N ILE A 457 25.46 -5.57 -9.25
CA ILE A 457 24.49 -6.62 -8.96
C ILE A 457 25.26 -7.88 -8.55
N MET A 458 25.14 -8.25 -7.27
CA MET A 458 25.76 -9.46 -6.72
C MET A 458 24.76 -10.61 -6.75
N THR A 459 25.05 -11.62 -7.57
CA THR A 459 24.11 -12.71 -7.80
C THR A 459 24.83 -14.03 -8.12
N ARG A 460 24.08 -15.12 -8.21
CA ARG A 460 24.55 -16.37 -8.82
C ARG A 460 24.04 -16.43 -10.25
N VAL A 461 24.88 -16.88 -11.17
CA VAL A 461 24.51 -17.10 -12.55
C VAL A 461 24.59 -18.61 -12.84
N GLY A 462 23.59 -19.14 -13.53
CA GLY A 462 23.51 -20.55 -13.88
C GLY A 462 22.66 -21.39 -12.94
N ASN A 463 22.61 -22.72 -13.20
CA ASN A 463 21.77 -23.66 -12.48
C ASN A 463 22.38 -24.03 -11.11
N ALA A 464 21.58 -23.96 -10.04
CA ALA A 464 22.01 -24.29 -8.67
C ALA A 464 22.34 -25.79 -8.49
N GLY A 465 21.79 -26.67 -9.32
CA GLY A 465 22.08 -28.12 -9.31
C GLY A 465 23.50 -28.48 -9.76
N ASP A 466 24.19 -27.55 -10.42
CA ASP A 466 25.59 -27.70 -10.82
C ASP A 466 26.46 -26.74 -9.97
N ALA A 467 26.84 -27.18 -8.78
CA ALA A 467 27.57 -26.38 -7.80
C ALA A 467 28.92 -25.85 -8.34
N GLN A 468 29.46 -26.43 -9.42
CA GLN A 468 30.68 -25.97 -10.09
C GLN A 468 30.40 -24.84 -11.09
N ARG A 469 29.14 -24.75 -11.62
CA ARG A 469 28.73 -23.73 -12.61
C ARG A 469 28.01 -22.55 -11.98
N ALA A 470 27.24 -22.74 -10.90
CA ALA A 470 26.56 -21.66 -10.18
C ALA A 470 27.52 -20.85 -9.31
N ARG A 471 28.39 -20.06 -9.92
CA ARG A 471 29.35 -19.22 -9.21
C ARG A 471 28.74 -17.86 -8.86
N GLY A 472 29.10 -17.33 -7.67
CA GLY A 472 28.79 -15.95 -7.35
C GLY A 472 29.49 -14.99 -8.33
N ALA A 473 28.73 -14.09 -8.89
CA ALA A 473 29.18 -13.08 -9.82
C ALA A 473 28.83 -11.67 -9.30
N VAL A 474 29.61 -10.71 -9.73
CA VAL A 474 29.30 -9.28 -9.65
C VAL A 474 29.13 -8.78 -11.08
N ILE A 475 27.94 -8.36 -11.41
CA ILE A 475 27.65 -7.74 -12.70
C ILE A 475 27.75 -6.24 -12.46
N VAL A 476 28.72 -5.59 -13.09
CA VAL A 476 28.87 -4.14 -13.10
C VAL A 476 27.91 -3.59 -14.14
N VAL A 477 27.04 -2.68 -13.71
CA VAL A 477 25.95 -2.20 -14.54
C VAL A 477 25.84 -0.67 -14.54
N GLU A 478 25.16 -0.14 -15.55
CA GLU A 478 24.76 1.25 -15.63
C GLU A 478 23.24 1.34 -15.76
N PRO A 479 22.59 2.33 -15.12
CA PRO A 479 21.17 2.57 -15.28
C PRO A 479 20.82 2.77 -16.76
N CYS A 480 19.71 2.20 -17.19
CA CYS A 480 19.08 2.56 -18.46
C CYS A 480 18.08 3.68 -18.20
N GLU A 481 18.10 4.73 -19.00
CA GLU A 481 17.02 5.70 -19.00
C GLU A 481 15.73 4.99 -19.40
N ALA A 482 14.70 5.12 -18.55
CA ALA A 482 13.39 4.60 -18.90
C ALA A 482 12.91 5.29 -20.17
N PRO A 483 12.30 4.57 -21.14
CA PRO A 483 11.69 5.19 -22.29
C PRO A 483 10.64 6.20 -21.80
N THR A 484 10.82 7.48 -22.13
CA THR A 484 9.87 8.54 -21.82
C THR A 484 8.56 8.20 -22.52
N VAL A 485 7.52 7.90 -21.74
CA VAL A 485 6.17 7.76 -22.27
C VAL A 485 5.73 9.15 -22.71
N PRO A 486 5.45 9.41 -23.98
CA PRO A 486 4.84 10.68 -24.37
C PRO A 486 3.49 10.78 -23.66
N VAL A 487 3.30 11.84 -22.88
CA VAL A 487 2.01 12.19 -22.30
C VAL A 487 1.10 12.58 -23.48
N SER A 488 0.19 11.69 -23.85
CA SER A 488 -0.85 11.93 -24.85
C SER A 488 -2.08 12.56 -24.21
#